data_f24a0ffd3e285f01b54ed2cf51482df7
#
_entry.id   f24a0ffd3e285f01b54ed2cf51482df7
#
_cell.length_a   1.000
_cell.length_b   1.000
_cell.length_c   1.000
_cell.angle_alpha   90.00
_cell.angle_beta   90.00
_cell.angle_gamma   90.00
#
_symmetry.space_group_name_H-M   'P 1'
#
loop_
_entity.id
_entity.type
_entity.pdbx_description
1 polymer ?
#
loop_
_entity_poly.entity_id
_entity_poly.type
_entity_poly.pdbx_seq_one_letter_code
_entity_poly.pdbx_strand_id
1 'polypeptide(L)'
;MQIIASLTQYYTATTLDGFIADESHSLEWLFTRDQDHAGPLNYAEFIAGVGALAMGSTTYEWVLDHELAGKDEAEWKWPYEIPGWVFTHRELQVVPGAPITFTSGDVTAVHRELVEAAGGRNVWVVGGGDLAGQFADAGLLDEVIVYVAPVTLGGGAPLLPRRLELRLEELARNRDFACARYSVVRTPVA
;
A
#
# COMPACT_ATOMS: atom_id res chain seq x y z
N MET A 1 -2.03 13.54 -27.59
CA MET A 1 -1.80 13.54 -26.12
C MET A 1 -2.00 12.11 -25.66
N GLN A 2 -0.90 11.44 -25.32
CA GLN A 2 -0.95 10.05 -24.86
C GLN A 2 -1.49 10.11 -23.42
N ILE A 3 -2.68 9.61 -23.18
CA ILE A 3 -3.22 9.45 -21.83
C ILE A 3 -2.37 8.33 -21.22
N ILE A 4 -1.44 8.68 -20.34
CA ILE A 4 -0.76 7.69 -19.51
C ILE A 4 -1.85 7.13 -18.59
N ALA A 5 -2.19 5.86 -18.78
CA ALA A 5 -3.18 5.21 -17.93
C ALA A 5 -2.66 5.20 -16.48
N SER A 6 -3.54 5.52 -15.52
CA SER A 6 -3.23 5.41 -14.10
C SER A 6 -2.82 3.97 -13.77
N LEU A 7 -1.69 3.81 -13.10
CA LEU A 7 -1.24 2.51 -12.61
C LEU A 7 -1.82 2.26 -11.21
N THR A 8 -2.15 1.02 -10.92
CA THR A 8 -2.47 0.56 -9.57
C THR A 8 -1.23 -0.12 -9.00
N GLN A 9 -0.68 0.47 -7.95
CA GLN A 9 0.62 0.11 -7.39
C GLN A 9 0.48 -0.34 -5.95
N TYR A 10 1.13 -1.44 -5.59
CA TYR A 10 1.33 -1.89 -4.20
C TYR A 10 2.74 -1.51 -3.78
N TYR A 11 2.87 -0.45 -2.97
CA TYR A 11 4.14 0.03 -2.42
C TYR A 11 4.17 -0.26 -0.93
N THR A 12 5.14 -1.04 -0.46
CA THR A 12 5.25 -1.46 0.93
C THR A 12 6.67 -1.86 1.32
N ALA A 13 6.95 -1.89 2.62
CA ALA A 13 8.12 -2.56 3.16
C ALA A 13 7.78 -4.01 3.53
N THR A 14 8.76 -4.88 3.47
CA THR A 14 8.64 -6.30 3.82
C THR A 14 9.90 -6.81 4.49
N THR A 15 9.78 -7.88 5.25
CA THR A 15 10.93 -8.65 5.74
C THR A 15 11.50 -9.54 4.65
N LEU A 16 12.71 -10.07 4.86
CA LEU A 16 13.35 -10.99 3.92
C LEU A 16 12.52 -12.26 3.68
N ASP A 17 11.78 -12.71 4.69
CA ASP A 17 10.90 -13.88 4.61
C ASP A 17 9.45 -13.55 4.23
N GLY A 18 9.18 -12.31 3.77
CA GLY A 18 7.93 -11.95 3.09
C GLY A 18 6.75 -11.58 3.98
N PHE A 19 7.01 -10.93 5.11
CA PHE A 19 5.95 -10.40 5.99
C PHE A 19 5.97 -8.87 5.99
N ILE A 20 4.78 -8.26 6.09
CA ILE A 20 4.61 -6.81 6.17
C ILE A 20 4.37 -6.31 7.61
N ALA A 21 4.00 -7.19 8.52
CA ALA A 21 3.85 -6.94 9.95
C ALA A 21 4.07 -8.25 10.71
N ASP A 22 4.42 -8.18 11.98
CA ASP A 22 4.51 -9.34 12.84
C ASP A 22 3.11 -9.87 13.26
N GLU A 23 3.07 -10.92 14.07
CA GLU A 23 1.81 -11.52 14.56
C GLU A 23 0.99 -10.57 15.44
N SER A 24 1.61 -9.52 15.98
CA SER A 24 0.96 -8.46 16.78
C SER A 24 0.62 -7.21 15.95
N HIS A 25 0.75 -7.28 14.62
CA HIS A 25 0.60 -6.16 13.68
C HIS A 25 1.60 -5.01 13.90
N SER A 26 2.74 -5.28 14.55
CA SER A 26 3.81 -4.31 14.78
C SER A 26 4.70 -4.14 13.55
N LEU A 27 5.19 -2.91 13.36
CA LEU A 27 6.18 -2.52 12.35
C LEU A 27 7.50 -2.05 13.00
N GLU A 28 7.77 -2.39 14.25
CA GLU A 28 9.02 -1.96 14.93
C GLU A 28 10.27 -2.41 14.18
N TRP A 29 10.23 -3.58 13.55
CA TRP A 29 11.30 -4.09 12.70
C TRP A 29 11.66 -3.15 11.53
N LEU A 30 10.70 -2.35 11.04
CA LEU A 30 10.88 -1.38 9.97
C LEU A 30 11.52 -0.09 10.49
N PHE A 31 11.03 0.46 11.60
CA PHE A 31 11.44 1.75 12.14
C PHE A 31 12.85 1.76 12.75
N THR A 32 13.42 0.60 13.00
CA THR A 32 14.81 0.46 13.49
C THR A 32 15.85 0.43 12.35
N ARG A 33 15.42 0.55 11.07
CA ARG A 33 16.29 0.47 9.90
C ARG A 33 16.63 1.85 9.35
N ASP A 34 17.87 1.96 8.85
CA ASP A 34 18.32 3.19 8.19
C ASP A 34 17.85 3.21 6.73
N GLN A 35 17.30 4.34 6.31
CA GLN A 35 16.94 4.61 4.93
C GLN A 35 17.27 6.04 4.53
N ASP A 36 17.62 6.23 3.28
CA ASP A 36 17.76 7.55 2.68
C ASP A 36 16.42 7.99 2.08
N HIS A 37 15.81 9.01 2.65
CA HIS A 37 14.51 9.52 2.20
C HIS A 37 14.54 10.17 0.80
N ALA A 38 15.73 10.43 0.26
CA ALA A 38 15.96 10.89 -1.12
C ALA A 38 16.62 9.80 -1.98
N GLY A 39 16.77 8.59 -1.45
CA GLY A 39 17.38 7.46 -2.14
C GLY A 39 16.48 6.83 -3.20
N PRO A 40 16.95 5.75 -3.84
CA PRO A 40 16.19 5.07 -4.90
C PRO A 40 14.82 4.58 -4.43
N LEU A 41 13.81 4.70 -5.29
CA LEU A 41 12.43 4.28 -5.07
C LEU A 41 11.79 4.88 -3.80
N ASN A 42 12.25 6.05 -3.35
CA ASN A 42 11.82 6.67 -2.10
C ASN A 42 10.33 7.02 -2.07
N TYR A 43 9.81 7.08 -0.84
CA TYR A 43 8.39 7.35 -0.60
C TYR A 43 7.95 8.73 -1.09
N ALA A 44 8.79 9.76 -1.00
CA ALA A 44 8.42 11.13 -1.38
C ALA A 44 8.14 11.23 -2.89
N GLU A 45 8.97 10.60 -3.72
CA GLU A 45 8.75 10.53 -5.17
C GLU A 45 7.53 9.65 -5.51
N PHE A 46 7.39 8.52 -4.81
CA PHE A 46 6.24 7.63 -5.01
C PHE A 46 4.91 8.34 -4.73
N ILE A 47 4.76 8.94 -3.54
CA ILE A 47 3.49 9.56 -3.12
C ILE A 47 3.11 10.78 -3.97
N ALA A 48 4.08 11.50 -4.54
CA ALA A 48 3.83 12.61 -5.45
C ALA A 48 3.08 12.16 -6.73
N GLY A 49 3.27 10.92 -7.15
CA GLY A 49 2.57 10.31 -8.29
C GLY A 49 1.21 9.72 -7.96
N VAL A 50 0.81 9.69 -6.69
CA VAL A 50 -0.44 9.03 -6.23
C VAL A 50 -1.58 10.03 -6.16
N GLY A 51 -2.76 9.64 -6.66
CA GLY A 51 -3.97 10.45 -6.65
C GLY A 51 -5.12 9.90 -5.82
N ALA A 52 -5.08 8.61 -5.51
CA ALA A 52 -6.04 7.96 -4.63
C ALA A 52 -5.39 6.76 -3.93
N LEU A 53 -5.90 6.38 -2.77
CA LEU A 53 -5.37 5.23 -2.04
C LEU A 53 -6.48 4.25 -1.61
N ALA A 54 -6.09 2.99 -1.45
CA ALA A 54 -6.95 1.92 -0.96
C ALA A 54 -6.22 1.18 0.17
N MET A 55 -6.94 0.87 1.25
CA MET A 55 -6.40 0.08 2.35
C MET A 55 -7.47 -0.80 2.99
N GLY A 56 -7.03 -1.88 3.62
CA GLY A 56 -7.89 -2.70 4.47
C GLY A 56 -8.07 -2.10 5.86
N SER A 57 -9.05 -2.63 6.59
CA SER A 57 -9.38 -2.17 7.95
C SER A 57 -8.20 -2.24 8.91
N THR A 58 -7.42 -3.32 8.90
CA THR A 58 -6.24 -3.48 9.78
C THR A 58 -5.19 -2.41 9.51
N THR A 59 -4.93 -2.08 8.24
CA THR A 59 -4.00 -0.99 7.88
C THR A 59 -4.54 0.35 8.33
N TYR A 60 -5.83 0.61 8.17
CA TYR A 60 -6.48 1.83 8.64
C TYR A 60 -6.36 1.99 10.16
N GLU A 61 -6.71 0.94 10.91
CA GLU A 61 -6.60 0.93 12.38
C GLU A 61 -5.15 1.15 12.83
N TRP A 62 -4.18 0.52 12.16
CA TRP A 62 -2.76 0.75 12.45
C TRP A 62 -2.36 2.23 12.24
N VAL A 63 -2.83 2.86 11.16
CA VAL A 63 -2.57 4.30 10.92
C VAL A 63 -3.19 5.15 12.02
N LEU A 64 -4.41 4.83 12.48
CA LEU A 64 -5.04 5.53 13.60
C LEU A 64 -4.19 5.40 14.87
N ASP A 65 -3.80 4.19 15.21
CA ASP A 65 -3.02 3.92 16.43
C ASP A 65 -1.64 4.59 16.39
N HIS A 66 -1.00 4.63 15.22
CA HIS A 66 0.33 5.21 15.07
C HIS A 66 0.31 6.74 15.03
N GLU A 67 -0.63 7.32 14.26
CA GLU A 67 -0.66 8.77 14.02
C GLU A 67 -1.43 9.55 15.08
N LEU A 68 -2.41 8.91 15.73
CA LEU A 68 -3.36 9.59 16.60
C LEU A 68 -3.18 9.23 18.07
N ALA A 69 -2.39 8.21 18.40
CA ALA A 69 -2.15 7.78 19.78
C ALA A 69 -1.63 8.91 20.66
N GLY A 70 -2.30 9.11 21.80
CA GLY A 70 -1.91 10.15 22.79
C GLY A 70 -2.30 11.58 22.40
N LYS A 71 -3.05 11.78 21.32
CA LYS A 71 -3.60 13.07 20.91
C LYS A 71 -5.09 13.16 21.26
N ASP A 72 -5.56 14.35 21.62
CA ASP A 72 -6.97 14.61 21.72
C ASP A 72 -7.67 14.57 20.35
N GLU A 73 -8.94 14.16 20.29
CA GLU A 73 -9.69 14.03 19.04
C GLU A 73 -9.71 15.32 18.19
N ALA A 74 -9.67 16.48 18.84
CA ALA A 74 -9.57 17.78 18.16
C ALA A 74 -8.22 18.03 17.47
N GLU A 75 -7.18 17.26 17.82
CA GLU A 75 -5.84 17.34 17.26
C GLU A 75 -5.59 16.26 16.20
N TRP A 76 -6.56 15.38 15.97
CA TRP A 76 -6.42 14.30 15.00
C TRP A 76 -6.32 14.88 13.59
N LYS A 77 -5.25 14.49 12.90
CA LYS A 77 -5.03 14.85 11.51
C LYS A 77 -4.71 13.60 10.71
N TRP A 78 -5.55 13.32 9.73
CA TRP A 78 -5.29 12.25 8.79
C TRP A 78 -4.03 12.56 7.95
N PRO A 79 -3.10 11.60 7.77
CA PRO A 79 -1.81 11.89 7.14
C PRO A 79 -1.87 12.12 5.63
N TYR A 80 -2.99 11.81 4.98
CA TYR A 80 -3.12 11.93 3.53
C TYR A 80 -4.19 12.95 3.14
N GLU A 81 -3.85 13.83 2.20
CA GLU A 81 -4.80 14.81 1.62
C GLU A 81 -5.56 14.24 0.41
N ILE A 82 -5.08 13.13 -0.16
CA ILE A 82 -5.70 12.45 -1.29
C ILE A 82 -6.86 11.56 -0.83
N PRO A 83 -7.90 11.37 -1.68
CA PRO A 83 -9.02 10.52 -1.35
C PRO A 83 -8.60 9.06 -1.14
N GLY A 84 -9.20 8.41 -0.15
CA GLY A 84 -8.90 7.04 0.22
C GLY A 84 -10.15 6.19 0.42
N TRP A 85 -10.06 4.92 0.09
CA TRP A 85 -11.09 3.91 0.36
C TRP A 85 -10.57 2.89 1.35
N VAL A 86 -11.35 2.67 2.41
CA VAL A 86 -11.08 1.65 3.43
C VAL A 86 -12.05 0.50 3.24
N PHE A 87 -11.52 -0.66 2.85
CA PHE A 87 -12.28 -1.89 2.67
C PHE A 87 -12.54 -2.55 4.03
N THR A 88 -13.80 -2.60 4.43
CA THR A 88 -14.22 -3.13 5.73
C THR A 88 -15.66 -3.60 5.72
N HIS A 89 -15.96 -4.62 6.54
CA HIS A 89 -17.33 -5.02 6.89
C HIS A 89 -17.71 -4.60 8.34
N ARG A 90 -16.81 -3.84 8.99
CA ARG A 90 -16.98 -3.35 10.37
C ARG A 90 -17.19 -1.84 10.38
N GLU A 91 -17.87 -1.35 11.39
CA GLU A 91 -17.84 0.07 11.72
C GLU A 91 -16.50 0.41 12.34
N LEU A 92 -15.83 1.40 11.79
CA LEU A 92 -14.54 1.89 12.25
C LEU A 92 -14.63 3.33 12.70
N GLN A 93 -13.71 3.75 13.54
CA GLN A 93 -13.61 5.13 13.98
C GLN A 93 -13.33 6.05 12.78
N VAL A 94 -14.06 7.16 12.72
CA VAL A 94 -13.92 8.15 11.65
C VAL A 94 -13.02 9.29 12.14
N VAL A 95 -12.03 9.67 11.32
CA VAL A 95 -11.24 10.88 11.55
C VAL A 95 -11.98 12.07 10.95
N PRO A 96 -12.35 13.08 11.73
CA PRO A 96 -13.09 14.24 11.22
C PRO A 96 -12.31 14.94 10.09
N GLY A 97 -12.98 15.19 8.97
CA GLY A 97 -12.38 15.89 7.82
C GLY A 97 -11.42 15.06 6.97
N ALA A 98 -11.16 13.80 7.32
CA ALA A 98 -10.36 12.90 6.47
C ALA A 98 -11.12 12.57 5.17
N PRO A 99 -10.46 12.61 3.99
CA PRO A 99 -11.08 12.27 2.72
C PRO A 99 -11.18 10.74 2.54
N ILE A 100 -11.87 10.07 3.46
CA ILE A 100 -11.99 8.61 3.52
C ILE A 100 -13.41 8.17 3.22
N THR A 101 -13.53 7.18 2.35
CA THR A 101 -14.76 6.43 2.07
C THR A 101 -14.62 5.01 2.60
N PHE A 102 -15.52 4.60 3.50
CA PHE A 102 -15.59 3.19 3.93
C PHE A 102 -16.45 2.40 2.95
N THR A 103 -15.99 1.22 2.58
CA THR A 103 -16.67 0.35 1.61
C THR A 103 -16.56 -1.11 1.99
N SER A 104 -17.62 -1.86 1.73
CA SER A 104 -17.62 -3.33 1.74
C SER A 104 -17.77 -3.89 0.32
N GLY A 105 -17.59 -3.04 -0.69
CA GLY A 105 -17.77 -3.37 -2.09
C GLY A 105 -16.65 -4.25 -2.65
N ASP A 106 -16.94 -4.81 -3.82
CA ASP A 106 -15.96 -5.55 -4.61
C ASP A 106 -14.87 -4.61 -5.16
N VAL A 107 -13.61 -5.08 -5.15
CA VAL A 107 -12.46 -4.27 -5.59
C VAL A 107 -12.60 -3.77 -7.04
N THR A 108 -13.29 -4.52 -7.91
CA THR A 108 -13.49 -4.14 -9.32
C THR A 108 -14.42 -2.92 -9.45
N ALA A 109 -15.46 -2.87 -8.65
CA ALA A 109 -16.39 -1.73 -8.63
C ALA A 109 -15.70 -0.49 -8.04
N VAL A 110 -15.07 -0.65 -6.88
CA VAL A 110 -14.39 0.44 -6.18
C VAL A 110 -13.16 0.95 -6.94
N HIS A 111 -12.46 0.09 -7.68
CA HIS A 111 -11.30 0.49 -8.49
C HIS A 111 -11.65 1.58 -9.53
N ARG A 112 -12.83 1.54 -10.12
CA ARG A 112 -13.26 2.60 -11.05
C ARG A 112 -13.39 3.97 -10.35
N GLU A 113 -13.93 3.98 -9.15
CA GLU A 113 -14.01 5.19 -8.33
C GLU A 113 -12.63 5.71 -7.93
N LEU A 114 -11.70 4.80 -7.56
CA LEU A 114 -10.30 5.12 -7.26
C LEU A 114 -9.59 5.78 -8.44
N VAL A 115 -9.70 5.19 -9.64
CA VAL A 115 -9.08 5.72 -10.87
C VAL A 115 -9.65 7.08 -11.24
N GLU A 116 -10.97 7.26 -11.14
CA GLU A 116 -11.62 8.54 -11.38
C GLU A 116 -11.13 9.61 -10.38
N ALA A 117 -11.13 9.29 -9.10
CA ALA A 117 -10.65 10.19 -8.04
C ALA A 117 -9.16 10.50 -8.14
N ALA A 118 -8.37 9.57 -8.65
CA ALA A 118 -6.93 9.76 -8.85
C ALA A 118 -6.61 10.86 -9.89
N GLY A 119 -7.56 11.20 -10.77
CA GLY A 119 -7.43 12.33 -11.69
C GLY A 119 -6.25 12.22 -12.65
N GLY A 120 -5.96 11.02 -13.18
CA GLY A 120 -4.85 10.74 -14.08
C GLY A 120 -3.52 10.42 -13.36
N ARG A 121 -3.47 10.45 -12.03
CA ARG A 121 -2.37 9.94 -11.21
C ARG A 121 -2.60 8.47 -10.87
N ASN A 122 -1.63 7.85 -10.19
CA ASN A 122 -1.70 6.44 -9.82
C ASN A 122 -2.61 6.19 -8.62
N VAL A 123 -3.04 4.96 -8.48
CA VAL A 123 -3.74 4.42 -7.32
C VAL A 123 -2.74 3.64 -6.47
N TRP A 124 -2.69 3.92 -5.18
CA TRP A 124 -1.84 3.21 -4.24
C TRP A 124 -2.66 2.25 -3.38
N VAL A 125 -2.37 0.96 -3.50
CA VAL A 125 -2.81 -0.03 -2.53
C VAL A 125 -1.82 0.01 -1.36
N VAL A 126 -2.23 0.62 -0.26
CA VAL A 126 -1.37 0.80 0.93
C VAL A 126 -1.10 -0.54 1.61
N GLY A 127 -2.11 -1.38 1.66
CA GLY A 127 -2.09 -2.71 2.26
C GLY A 127 -3.44 -3.09 2.88
N GLY A 128 -3.60 -4.30 3.45
CA GLY A 128 -2.61 -5.39 3.55
C GLY A 128 -2.43 -6.21 2.30
N GLY A 129 -1.60 -7.23 2.45
CA GLY A 129 -1.25 -8.12 1.35
C GLY A 129 -2.44 -8.87 0.75
N ASP A 130 -3.45 -9.23 1.53
CA ASP A 130 -4.65 -9.86 1.00
C ASP A 130 -5.48 -8.90 0.12
N LEU A 131 -5.59 -7.62 0.51
CA LEU A 131 -6.26 -6.63 -0.33
C LEU A 131 -5.51 -6.44 -1.66
N ALA A 132 -4.17 -6.31 -1.63
CA ALA A 132 -3.36 -6.27 -2.84
C ALA A 132 -3.56 -7.53 -3.70
N GLY A 133 -3.69 -8.69 -3.07
CA GLY A 133 -4.05 -9.96 -3.70
C GLY A 133 -5.40 -9.92 -4.40
N GLN A 134 -6.41 -9.32 -3.82
CA GLN A 134 -7.73 -9.17 -4.44
C GLN A 134 -7.68 -8.28 -5.70
N PHE A 135 -6.92 -7.18 -5.66
CA PHE A 135 -6.65 -6.37 -6.86
C PHE A 135 -5.92 -7.17 -7.93
N ALA A 136 -4.96 -8.01 -7.55
CA ALA A 136 -4.24 -8.88 -8.47
C ALA A 136 -5.15 -9.95 -9.09
N ASP A 137 -5.98 -10.62 -8.28
CA ASP A 137 -6.95 -11.64 -8.73
C ASP A 137 -7.95 -11.05 -9.75
N ALA A 138 -8.31 -9.78 -9.57
CA ALA A 138 -9.18 -9.04 -10.49
C ALA A 138 -8.45 -8.49 -11.74
N GLY A 139 -7.13 -8.72 -11.86
CA GLY A 139 -6.31 -8.21 -12.97
C GLY A 139 -6.11 -6.69 -12.93
N LEU A 140 -6.25 -6.08 -11.76
CA LEU A 140 -6.21 -4.63 -11.55
C LEU A 140 -4.88 -4.12 -10.99
N LEU A 141 -4.03 -4.99 -10.43
CA LEU A 141 -2.71 -4.62 -9.93
C LEU A 141 -1.70 -4.57 -11.08
N ASP A 142 -0.98 -3.46 -11.22
CA ASP A 142 -0.01 -3.24 -12.28
C ASP A 142 1.44 -3.39 -11.81
N GLU A 143 1.75 -2.87 -10.63
CA GLU A 143 3.12 -2.87 -10.09
C GLU A 143 3.17 -3.23 -8.61
N VAL A 144 4.27 -3.85 -8.23
CA VAL A 144 4.65 -4.12 -6.83
C VAL A 144 6.00 -3.48 -6.57
N ILE A 145 6.07 -2.60 -5.59
CA ILE A 145 7.29 -1.90 -5.18
C ILE A 145 7.57 -2.26 -3.73
N VAL A 146 8.73 -2.87 -3.48
CA VAL A 146 9.07 -3.39 -2.16
C VAL A 146 10.39 -2.84 -1.65
N TYR A 147 10.42 -2.55 -0.37
CA TYR A 147 11.60 -2.30 0.45
C TYR A 147 11.82 -3.52 1.34
N VAL A 148 12.79 -4.35 1.01
CA VAL A 148 13.09 -5.56 1.75
C VAL A 148 14.08 -5.24 2.86
N ALA A 149 13.64 -5.34 4.11
CA ALA A 149 14.47 -5.14 5.29
C ALA A 149 15.33 -6.39 5.58
N PRO A 150 16.55 -6.23 6.11
CA PRO A 150 17.43 -7.33 6.47
C PRO A 150 17.01 -7.98 7.81
N VAL A 151 15.82 -8.54 7.86
CA VAL A 151 15.22 -9.19 9.03
C VAL A 151 14.26 -10.28 8.59
N THR A 152 14.13 -11.33 9.40
CA THR A 152 13.10 -12.37 9.27
C THR A 152 12.23 -12.38 10.52
N LEU A 153 10.94 -12.63 10.37
CA LEU A 153 9.98 -12.72 11.48
C LEU A 153 9.54 -14.15 11.77
N GLY A 154 9.60 -15.04 10.77
CA GLY A 154 9.14 -16.42 10.89
C GLY A 154 7.61 -16.58 10.89
N GLY A 155 6.86 -15.48 10.91
CA GLY A 155 5.39 -15.42 10.90
C GLY A 155 4.89 -13.99 10.88
N GLY A 156 3.59 -13.81 10.64
CA GLY A 156 2.96 -12.50 10.60
C GLY A 156 2.04 -12.30 9.40
N ALA A 157 1.76 -11.06 9.04
CA ALA A 157 0.94 -10.70 7.89
C ALA A 157 1.74 -10.86 6.59
N PRO A 158 1.31 -11.71 5.64
CA PRO A 158 2.07 -11.97 4.43
C PRO A 158 2.08 -10.76 3.48
N LEU A 159 3.20 -10.59 2.77
CA LEU A 159 3.38 -9.52 1.78
C LEU A 159 2.30 -9.57 0.69
N LEU A 160 2.16 -10.71 0.03
CA LEU A 160 1.23 -10.87 -1.09
C LEU A 160 0.87 -12.36 -1.24
N PRO A 161 -0.18 -12.83 -0.53
CA PRO A 161 -0.51 -14.25 -0.45
C PRO A 161 -1.26 -14.74 -1.71
N ARG A 162 -0.66 -14.54 -2.87
CA ARG A 162 -1.14 -14.98 -4.19
C ARG A 162 0.03 -15.46 -5.04
N ARG A 163 -0.26 -16.38 -5.95
CA ARG A 163 0.69 -16.72 -7.01
C ARG A 163 0.56 -15.71 -8.14
N LEU A 164 1.62 -14.93 -8.36
CA LEU A 164 1.73 -13.98 -9.47
C LEU A 164 3.04 -14.20 -10.21
N GLU A 165 3.02 -14.01 -11.52
CA GLU A 165 4.23 -13.85 -12.30
C GLU A 165 4.60 -12.36 -12.35
N LEU A 166 5.82 -12.06 -11.98
CA LEU A 166 6.35 -10.71 -11.90
C LEU A 166 7.56 -10.56 -12.80
N ARG A 167 7.75 -9.37 -13.36
CA ARG A 167 8.96 -8.99 -14.07
C ARG A 167 9.69 -7.93 -13.26
N LEU A 168 10.96 -8.17 -12.97
CA LEU A 168 11.83 -7.19 -12.33
C LEU A 168 12.10 -6.02 -13.31
N GLU A 169 11.72 -4.82 -12.92
CA GLU A 169 11.92 -3.57 -13.68
C GLU A 169 13.09 -2.76 -13.12
N GLU A 170 13.23 -2.73 -11.80
CA GLU A 170 14.27 -1.95 -11.13
C GLU A 170 14.73 -2.65 -9.86
N LEU A 171 16.03 -2.61 -9.58
CA LEU A 171 16.64 -3.11 -8.36
C LEU A 171 17.68 -2.11 -7.88
N ALA A 172 17.57 -1.72 -6.61
CA ALA A 172 18.49 -0.76 -5.99
C ALA A 172 18.70 -1.08 -4.52
N ARG A 173 19.77 -0.53 -3.96
CA ARG A 173 20.00 -0.51 -2.51
C ARG A 173 19.70 0.89 -1.96
N ASN A 174 18.89 0.95 -0.91
CA ASN A 174 18.66 2.15 -0.13
C ASN A 174 19.03 1.88 1.33
N ARG A 175 20.28 2.22 1.71
CA ARG A 175 20.87 1.96 3.03
C ARG A 175 20.73 0.49 3.44
N ASP A 176 19.88 0.20 4.43
CA ASP A 176 19.64 -1.16 4.92
C ASP A 176 18.76 -1.99 3.99
N PHE A 177 18.00 -1.34 3.09
CA PHE A 177 16.99 -2.00 2.28
C PHE A 177 17.51 -2.44 0.90
N ALA A 178 17.07 -3.64 0.48
CA ALA A 178 17.03 -4.00 -0.93
C ALA A 178 15.67 -3.54 -1.51
N CYS A 179 15.71 -2.62 -2.47
CA CYS A 179 14.52 -2.04 -3.05
C CYS A 179 14.29 -2.57 -4.45
N ALA A 180 13.08 -2.98 -4.77
CA ALA A 180 12.77 -3.50 -6.09
C ALA A 180 11.39 -3.05 -6.56
N ARG A 181 11.27 -2.80 -7.87
CA ARG A 181 10.02 -2.55 -8.56
C ARG A 181 9.79 -3.66 -9.58
N TYR A 182 8.58 -4.21 -9.56
CA TYR A 182 8.13 -5.25 -10.46
C TYR A 182 6.86 -4.84 -11.18
N SER A 183 6.74 -5.20 -12.46
CA SER A 183 5.45 -5.20 -13.16
C SER A 183 4.77 -6.56 -12.99
N VAL A 184 3.44 -6.54 -12.87
CA VAL A 184 2.63 -7.77 -12.84
C VAL A 184 2.47 -8.27 -14.28
N VAL A 185 2.90 -9.50 -14.53
CA VAL A 185 2.75 -10.14 -15.85
C VAL A 185 1.32 -10.64 -15.98
N ARG A 186 0.56 -10.02 -16.87
CA ARG A 186 -0.78 -10.50 -17.21
C ARG A 186 -0.65 -11.64 -18.20
N THR A 187 -1.04 -12.85 -17.78
CA THR A 187 -1.14 -13.97 -18.71
C THR A 187 -2.27 -13.67 -19.69
N PRO A 188 -2.07 -13.76 -21.01
CA PRO A 188 -3.17 -13.67 -21.94
C PRO A 188 -4.23 -14.71 -21.56
N VAL A 189 -5.47 -14.30 -21.44
CA VAL A 189 -6.60 -15.22 -21.30
C VAL A 189 -6.62 -16.04 -22.59
N ALA A 190 -6.41 -17.35 -22.47
CA ALA A 190 -6.42 -18.28 -23.57
C ALA A 190 -7.85 -18.45 -24.15
#